data_b8af4dce6c571b59d9daa79af36c54df
#
_entry.id   b8af4dce6c571b59d9daa79af36c54df
#
_cell.length_a   1.000
_cell.length_b   1.000
_cell.length_c   1.000
_cell.angle_alpha   90.00
_cell.angle_beta   90.00
_cell.angle_gamma   90.00
#
_symmetry.space_group_name_H-M   'P 1'
#
loop_
_entity.id
_entity.type
_entity.pdbx_description
1 polymer ?
#
loop_
_entity_poly.entity_id
_entity_poly.type
_entity_poly.pdbx_seq_one_letter_code
_entity_poly.pdbx_strand_id
1 'polypeptide(L)'
;METDRPEETAEFVFQMYGKKDLYGGGTNLTTSLKCDGMEHRIYLSDYRWTEDDHVPGQIKILFAAPERMGKVSVRLFLNDGYEAPPEEEDLFIDMHSEEYCGMISRSLLQLGNPYRIRKAIEKSKAGKEVTLAYIGGSVTQGAGAIPIHTECYAYKSFQLFQNRFSTQNNVRFIKAGVGGTPSELGMIRFDRDVLREGERPDIVVIEFAVNDEGDETKGVCYESLVRKVLKLPWKPAVVLLFSVFANDWNLQERLRPVGDLYDLPMVSILNAVTPQFS
;
A
#
# COMPACT_ATOMS: atom_id res chain seq x y z
N MET A 1 -22.55 -9.04 19.40
CA MET A 1 -21.82 -10.03 18.58
C MET A 1 -22.66 -11.30 18.50
N GLU A 2 -22.86 -11.82 17.29
CA GLU A 2 -23.66 -13.04 17.04
C GLU A 2 -22.74 -14.11 16.45
N THR A 3 -22.78 -15.31 16.99
CA THR A 3 -22.01 -16.46 16.50
C THR A 3 -22.89 -17.71 16.45
N ASP A 4 -22.37 -18.75 15.86
CA ASP A 4 -22.98 -20.09 15.85
C ASP A 4 -22.99 -20.75 17.23
N ARG A 5 -22.31 -20.16 18.23
CA ARG A 5 -22.25 -20.62 19.64
C ARG A 5 -22.33 -19.45 20.62
N PRO A 6 -23.52 -19.06 20.99
CA PRO A 6 -23.74 -17.89 21.86
C PRO A 6 -23.23 -18.08 23.30
N GLU A 7 -22.93 -19.29 23.72
CA GLU A 7 -22.36 -19.62 25.04
C GLU A 7 -20.87 -19.41 25.13
N GLU A 8 -20.17 -19.23 23.99
CA GLU A 8 -18.73 -18.99 23.94
C GLU A 8 -18.41 -17.51 24.15
N THR A 9 -17.14 -17.26 24.38
CA THR A 9 -16.57 -15.90 24.43
C THR A 9 -15.61 -15.71 23.28
N ALA A 10 -15.48 -14.46 22.83
CA ALA A 10 -14.43 -14.04 21.92
C ALA A 10 -13.59 -12.94 22.58
N GLU A 11 -12.36 -12.84 22.19
CA GLU A 11 -11.46 -11.82 22.67
C GLU A 11 -11.55 -10.58 21.77
N PHE A 12 -11.88 -9.45 22.37
CA PHE A 12 -11.81 -8.13 21.71
C PHE A 12 -10.45 -7.53 21.97
N VAL A 13 -9.75 -7.11 20.92
CA VAL A 13 -8.47 -6.42 21.02
C VAL A 13 -8.59 -5.06 20.35
N PHE A 14 -8.26 -4.01 21.08
CA PHE A 14 -8.05 -2.67 20.54
C PHE A 14 -6.55 -2.37 20.62
N GLN A 15 -5.92 -2.26 19.46
CA GLN A 15 -4.46 -2.09 19.35
C GLN A 15 -4.13 -0.64 19.00
N MET A 16 -3.20 -0.05 19.74
CA MET A 16 -2.55 1.22 19.38
C MET A 16 -1.18 0.95 18.79
N TYR A 17 -0.73 1.84 17.92
CA TYR A 17 0.65 1.86 17.43
C TYR A 17 1.45 2.92 18.20
N GLY A 18 2.69 2.59 18.53
CA GLY A 18 3.60 3.49 19.22
C GLY A 18 4.25 4.51 18.29
N LYS A 19 4.71 5.63 18.86
CA LYS A 19 5.49 6.65 18.12
C LYS A 19 6.84 6.14 17.64
N LYS A 20 7.46 5.25 18.41
CA LYS A 20 8.79 4.70 18.10
C LYS A 20 8.73 3.50 17.18
N ASP A 21 7.65 2.75 17.24
CA ASP A 21 7.40 1.58 16.41
C ASP A 21 5.96 1.62 15.94
N LEU A 22 5.77 2.04 14.69
CA LEU A 22 4.45 2.16 14.06
C LEU A 22 3.76 0.82 13.82
N TYR A 23 4.44 -0.31 14.03
CA TYR A 23 3.88 -1.65 13.86
C TYR A 23 3.89 -2.47 15.14
N GLY A 24 4.37 -1.90 16.21
CA GLY A 24 4.46 -2.49 17.55
C GLY A 24 4.52 -1.41 18.62
N GLY A 25 4.87 -1.74 19.84
CA GLY A 25 5.20 -0.80 20.92
C GLY A 25 4.03 -0.04 21.55
N GLY A 26 2.87 0.05 20.93
CA GLY A 26 1.69 0.68 21.52
C GLY A 26 0.89 -0.26 22.44
N THR A 27 -0.06 0.30 23.16
CA THR A 27 -0.93 -0.45 24.07
C THR A 27 -1.87 -1.37 23.32
N ASN A 28 -1.97 -2.62 23.76
CA ASN A 28 -2.99 -3.57 23.36
C ASN A 28 -4.00 -3.73 24.51
N LEU A 29 -5.19 -3.20 24.32
CA LEU A 29 -6.30 -3.47 25.22
C LEU A 29 -6.96 -4.78 24.80
N THR A 30 -7.04 -5.73 25.71
CA THR A 30 -7.67 -7.03 25.47
C THR A 30 -8.76 -7.27 26.51
N THR A 31 -9.95 -7.64 26.05
CA THR A 31 -11.05 -8.01 26.94
C THR A 31 -11.91 -9.13 26.34
N SER A 32 -12.45 -9.99 27.19
CA SER A 32 -13.31 -11.09 26.76
C SER A 32 -14.75 -10.64 26.66
N LEU A 33 -15.41 -10.94 25.54
CA LEU A 33 -16.81 -10.61 25.29
C LEU A 33 -17.62 -11.88 25.08
N LYS A 34 -18.84 -11.91 25.60
CA LYS A 34 -19.80 -13.00 25.33
C LYS A 34 -20.35 -12.88 23.92
N CYS A 35 -20.55 -14.02 23.27
CA CYS A 35 -21.13 -14.12 21.94
C CYS A 35 -22.67 -14.17 21.93
N ASP A 36 -23.31 -13.53 22.88
CA ASP A 36 -24.73 -13.63 23.26
C ASP A 36 -25.68 -12.73 22.43
N GLY A 37 -25.19 -12.10 21.38
CA GLY A 37 -25.99 -11.19 20.55
C GLY A 37 -26.28 -9.82 21.20
N MET A 38 -25.89 -9.62 22.45
CA MET A 38 -26.14 -8.40 23.18
C MET A 38 -25.09 -7.32 22.86
N GLU A 39 -25.43 -6.06 23.19
CA GLU A 39 -24.48 -4.93 23.11
C GLU A 39 -23.56 -4.96 24.34
N HIS A 40 -22.26 -5.05 24.11
CA HIS A 40 -21.24 -4.94 25.14
C HIS A 40 -20.54 -3.58 24.99
N ARG A 41 -20.41 -2.83 26.09
CA ARG A 41 -19.76 -1.51 26.11
C ARG A 41 -18.40 -1.62 26.73
N ILE A 42 -17.40 -1.09 26.04
CA ILE A 42 -16.02 -1.00 26.49
C ILE A 42 -15.68 0.49 26.57
N TYR A 43 -15.37 0.96 27.76
CA TYR A 43 -14.96 2.35 27.97
C TYR A 43 -13.44 2.41 27.88
N LEU A 44 -12.93 3.05 26.83
CA LEU A 44 -11.48 3.17 26.62
C LEU A 44 -10.81 3.99 27.73
N SER A 45 -11.58 4.86 28.42
CA SER A 45 -11.13 5.62 29.60
C SER A 45 -10.79 4.76 30.82
N ASP A 46 -11.32 3.53 30.91
CA ASP A 46 -11.07 2.62 32.03
C ASP A 46 -9.70 1.93 31.94
N TYR A 47 -9.00 2.13 30.82
CA TYR A 47 -7.71 1.50 30.55
C TYR A 47 -6.59 2.52 30.62
N ARG A 48 -5.41 2.01 30.97
CA ARG A 48 -4.21 2.82 31.05
C ARG A 48 -3.49 2.85 29.73
N TRP A 49 -3.38 4.02 29.14
CA TRP A 49 -2.66 4.32 27.92
C TRP A 49 -1.24 4.78 28.22
N THR A 50 -0.32 4.57 27.29
CA THR A 50 1.07 5.03 27.41
C THR A 50 1.30 6.30 26.61
N GLU A 51 2.31 7.09 26.97
CA GLU A 51 2.69 8.29 26.19
C GLU A 51 3.23 7.95 24.80
N ASP A 52 3.58 6.67 24.57
CA ASP A 52 4.03 6.18 23.27
C ASP A 52 2.85 5.90 22.32
N ASP A 53 1.62 5.74 22.83
CA ASP A 53 0.44 5.52 22.01
C ASP A 53 0.22 6.72 21.08
N HIS A 54 0.17 6.46 19.78
CA HIS A 54 0.10 7.53 18.78
C HIS A 54 -1.16 7.46 17.92
N VAL A 55 -1.40 6.34 17.28
CA VAL A 55 -2.56 6.15 16.42
C VAL A 55 -3.25 4.82 16.68
N PRO A 56 -4.59 4.73 16.50
CA PRO A 56 -5.29 3.47 16.50
C PRO A 56 -4.75 2.57 15.37
N GLY A 57 -4.33 1.37 15.72
CA GLY A 57 -3.83 0.40 14.75
C GLY A 57 -4.94 -0.44 14.17
N GLN A 58 -5.57 -1.26 15.01
CA GLN A 58 -6.64 -2.15 14.55
C GLN A 58 -7.53 -2.60 15.70
N ILE A 59 -8.77 -2.97 15.33
CA ILE A 59 -9.69 -3.71 16.19
C ILE A 59 -9.71 -5.16 15.69
N LYS A 60 -9.49 -6.11 16.60
CA LYS A 60 -9.54 -7.53 16.30
C LYS A 60 -10.60 -8.21 17.16
N ILE A 61 -11.27 -9.19 16.58
CA ILE A 61 -12.10 -10.14 17.32
C ILE A 61 -11.51 -11.52 17.08
N LEU A 62 -11.06 -12.15 18.17
CA LEU A 62 -10.40 -13.45 18.11
C LEU A 62 -11.33 -14.50 18.69
N PHE A 63 -11.69 -15.47 17.86
CA PHE A 63 -12.48 -16.63 18.28
C PHE A 63 -11.56 -17.76 18.79
N ALA A 64 -12.09 -18.60 19.66
CA ALA A 64 -11.34 -19.70 20.27
C ALA A 64 -10.85 -20.76 19.26
N ALA A 65 -11.49 -20.84 18.08
CA ALA A 65 -11.13 -21.81 17.04
C ALA A 65 -11.26 -21.20 15.64
N PRO A 66 -10.38 -21.57 14.70
CA PRO A 66 -10.30 -20.95 13.38
C PRO A 66 -11.52 -21.20 12.48
N GLU A 67 -12.28 -22.26 12.74
CA GLU A 67 -13.51 -22.59 12.02
C GLU A 67 -14.75 -21.82 12.50
N ARG A 68 -14.60 -20.98 13.53
CA ARG A 68 -15.71 -20.17 14.06
C ARG A 68 -16.04 -19.02 13.14
N MET A 69 -17.32 -18.82 12.96
CA MET A 69 -17.86 -17.68 12.21
C MET A 69 -18.77 -16.84 13.09
N GLY A 70 -18.73 -15.54 12.90
CA GLY A 70 -19.59 -14.63 13.64
C GLY A 70 -19.82 -13.33 12.91
N LYS A 71 -20.94 -12.69 13.22
CA LYS A 71 -21.26 -11.33 12.77
C LYS A 71 -21.00 -10.36 13.92
N VAL A 72 -20.10 -9.43 13.69
CA VAL A 72 -19.73 -8.41 14.68
C VAL A 72 -20.05 -7.03 14.13
N SER A 73 -20.71 -6.21 14.93
CA SER A 73 -20.89 -4.78 14.65
C SER A 73 -20.17 -4.00 15.75
N VAL A 74 -19.26 -3.13 15.35
CA VAL A 74 -18.53 -2.24 16.25
C VAL A 74 -18.98 -0.81 16.00
N ARG A 75 -19.31 -0.08 17.07
CA ARG A 75 -19.60 1.37 17.04
C ARG A 75 -18.64 2.07 17.97
N LEU A 76 -17.98 3.09 17.47
CA LEU A 76 -17.12 3.97 18.25
C LEU A 76 -17.90 5.25 18.57
N PHE A 77 -17.88 5.63 19.83
CA PHE A 77 -18.48 6.88 20.28
C PHE A 77 -17.38 7.77 20.85
N LEU A 78 -17.34 9.00 20.40
CA LEU A 78 -16.51 10.03 21.02
C LEU A 78 -17.23 10.54 22.27
N ASN A 79 -16.49 10.83 23.34
CA ASN A 79 -17.06 11.41 24.55
C ASN A 79 -17.58 12.81 24.26
N ASP A 80 -18.69 13.17 24.90
CA ASP A 80 -19.18 14.55 24.95
C ASP A 80 -18.09 15.44 25.56
N GLY A 81 -17.68 16.46 24.84
CA GLY A 81 -16.60 17.36 25.26
C GLY A 81 -15.23 17.06 24.67
N TYR A 82 -15.08 16.03 23.80
CA TYR A 82 -13.91 15.93 22.94
C TYR A 82 -13.97 17.04 21.89
N GLU A 83 -13.10 18.02 22.03
CA GLU A 83 -12.80 18.96 20.95
C GLU A 83 -11.75 18.30 20.07
N ALA A 84 -12.14 17.93 18.84
CA ALA A 84 -11.17 17.49 17.84
C ALA A 84 -10.12 18.61 17.68
N PRO A 85 -8.82 18.28 17.61
CA PRO A 85 -7.84 19.27 17.20
C PRO A 85 -8.34 19.91 15.88
N PRO A 86 -8.13 21.22 15.68
CA PRO A 86 -8.52 21.85 14.43
C PRO A 86 -7.95 20.99 13.28
N GLU A 87 -8.80 20.70 12.28
CA GLU A 87 -8.31 20.05 11.07
C GLU A 87 -7.09 20.86 10.62
N GLU A 88 -5.95 20.19 10.51
CA GLU A 88 -4.78 20.81 9.89
C GLU A 88 -5.29 21.26 8.53
N GLU A 89 -5.33 22.57 8.29
CA GLU A 89 -5.67 23.11 6.97
C GLU A 89 -4.75 22.39 6.00
N ASP A 90 -5.34 21.75 5.00
CA ASP A 90 -4.57 21.11 3.93
C ASP A 90 -3.59 22.15 3.43
N LEU A 91 -2.32 21.98 3.77
CA LEU A 91 -1.28 22.91 3.37
C LEU A 91 -1.32 22.98 1.85
N PHE A 92 -1.65 24.16 1.32
CA PHE A 92 -1.67 24.36 -0.13
C PHE A 92 -0.27 24.07 -0.67
N ILE A 93 -0.15 22.94 -1.35
CA ILE A 93 1.11 22.57 -2.00
C ILE A 93 1.17 23.29 -3.35
N ASP A 94 2.01 24.30 -3.45
CA ASP A 94 2.30 24.91 -4.74
C ASP A 94 3.12 23.95 -5.61
N MET A 95 2.44 23.27 -6.52
CA MET A 95 3.06 22.32 -7.46
C MET A 95 4.00 22.98 -8.48
N HIS A 96 4.08 24.32 -8.50
CA HIS A 96 5.00 25.10 -9.34
C HIS A 96 6.17 25.66 -8.55
N SER A 97 6.22 25.47 -7.24
CA SER A 97 7.36 25.93 -6.43
C SER A 97 8.65 25.20 -6.82
N GLU A 98 9.79 25.86 -6.59
CA GLU A 98 11.11 25.27 -6.85
C GLU A 98 11.32 24.01 -5.99
N GLU A 99 10.84 24.02 -4.76
CA GLU A 99 10.91 22.92 -3.81
C GLU A 99 10.15 21.70 -4.34
N TYR A 100 8.89 21.90 -4.78
CA TYR A 100 8.09 20.81 -5.34
C TYR A 100 8.68 20.27 -6.64
N CYS A 101 9.08 21.14 -7.55
CA CYS A 101 9.75 20.75 -8.79
C CYS A 101 11.07 20.01 -8.51
N GLY A 102 11.83 20.46 -7.53
CA GLY A 102 13.05 19.81 -7.06
C GLY A 102 12.76 18.40 -6.49
N MET A 103 11.73 18.26 -5.66
CA MET A 103 11.27 16.98 -5.13
C MET A 103 10.92 16.00 -6.27
N ILE A 104 10.11 16.44 -7.22
CA ILE A 104 9.73 15.60 -8.37
C ILE A 104 10.97 15.22 -9.21
N SER A 105 11.88 16.15 -9.43
CA SER A 105 13.12 15.87 -10.17
C SER A 105 13.96 14.80 -9.48
N ARG A 106 14.11 14.86 -8.14
CA ARG A 106 14.84 13.87 -7.37
C ARG A 106 14.16 12.51 -7.35
N SER A 107 12.83 12.45 -7.53
CA SER A 107 12.08 11.19 -7.55
C SER A 107 12.47 10.30 -8.72
N LEU A 108 12.91 10.87 -9.84
CA LEU A 108 13.38 10.12 -11.00
C LEU A 108 14.81 9.62 -10.76
N LEU A 109 14.95 8.45 -10.14
CA LEU A 109 16.24 7.84 -9.86
C LEU A 109 16.97 7.42 -11.16
N GLN A 110 16.23 6.91 -12.13
CA GLN A 110 16.73 6.55 -13.46
C GLN A 110 15.59 6.61 -14.48
N LEU A 111 15.87 7.22 -15.63
CA LEU A 111 14.92 7.22 -16.75
C LEU A 111 14.83 5.84 -17.41
N GLY A 112 15.96 5.13 -17.50
CA GLY A 112 16.07 3.87 -18.20
C GLY A 112 15.59 3.95 -19.65
N ASN A 113 15.22 2.83 -20.22
CA ASN A 113 14.67 2.77 -21.57
C ASN A 113 13.14 2.98 -21.57
N PRO A 114 12.64 4.17 -21.91
CA PRO A 114 11.21 4.49 -21.85
C PRO A 114 10.43 4.03 -23.09
N TYR A 115 11.02 3.25 -23.99
CA TYR A 115 10.41 2.87 -25.27
C TYR A 115 9.04 2.19 -25.10
N ARG A 116 8.94 1.24 -24.17
CA ARG A 116 7.68 0.51 -23.94
C ARG A 116 6.61 1.39 -23.29
N ILE A 117 7.01 2.31 -22.40
CA ILE A 117 6.08 3.30 -21.80
C ILE A 117 5.53 4.23 -22.90
N ARG A 118 6.40 4.73 -23.80
CA ARG A 118 5.97 5.58 -24.91
C ARG A 118 4.99 4.86 -25.81
N LYS A 119 5.20 3.58 -26.11
CA LYS A 119 4.25 2.76 -26.86
C LYS A 119 2.90 2.62 -26.16
N ALA A 120 2.87 2.42 -24.86
CA ALA A 120 1.62 2.36 -24.10
C ALA A 120 0.89 3.73 -24.15
N ILE A 121 1.62 4.84 -24.03
CA ILE A 121 1.06 6.20 -24.16
C ILE A 121 0.49 6.42 -25.56
N GLU A 122 1.23 6.07 -26.61
CA GLU A 122 0.76 6.18 -28.01
C GLU A 122 -0.48 5.33 -28.27
N LYS A 123 -0.51 4.10 -27.73
CA LYS A 123 -1.65 3.19 -27.77
C LYS A 123 -2.89 3.81 -27.12
N SER A 124 -2.73 4.43 -25.93
CA SER A 124 -3.81 5.12 -25.22
C SER A 124 -4.32 6.33 -25.99
N LYS A 125 -3.42 7.17 -26.48
CA LYS A 125 -3.77 8.35 -27.31
C LYS A 125 -4.48 7.98 -28.62
N ALA A 126 -4.21 6.79 -29.15
CA ALA A 126 -4.90 6.25 -30.31
C ALA A 126 -6.27 5.62 -29.98
N GLY A 127 -6.81 5.80 -28.77
CA GLY A 127 -8.08 5.27 -28.34
C GLY A 127 -8.11 3.75 -28.10
N LYS A 128 -6.96 3.08 -28.13
CA LYS A 128 -6.87 1.65 -27.85
C LYS A 128 -6.78 1.39 -26.36
N GLU A 129 -7.38 0.30 -25.89
CA GLU A 129 -7.35 -0.08 -24.47
C GLU A 129 -5.91 -0.30 -23.99
N VAL A 130 -5.57 0.33 -22.85
CA VAL A 130 -4.29 0.19 -22.15
C VAL A 130 -4.57 -0.27 -20.74
N THR A 131 -3.83 -1.25 -20.25
CA THR A 131 -3.95 -1.76 -18.89
C THR A 131 -2.70 -1.40 -18.07
N LEU A 132 -2.92 -0.69 -16.95
CA LEU A 132 -1.90 -0.42 -15.94
C LEU A 132 -2.08 -1.38 -14.78
N ALA A 133 -1.05 -2.12 -14.43
CA ALA A 133 -1.03 -3.03 -13.30
C ALA A 133 0.00 -2.60 -12.26
N TYR A 134 -0.38 -2.73 -11.00
CA TYR A 134 0.45 -2.40 -9.84
C TYR A 134 0.56 -3.64 -8.96
N ILE A 135 1.77 -4.11 -8.72
CA ILE A 135 2.04 -5.24 -7.82
C ILE A 135 3.03 -4.81 -6.74
N GLY A 136 2.71 -5.14 -5.49
CA GLY A 136 3.52 -4.71 -4.36
C GLY A 136 2.98 -5.16 -3.02
N GLY A 137 3.54 -4.59 -1.98
CA GLY A 137 3.16 -4.83 -0.58
C GLY A 137 2.00 -3.96 -0.10
N SER A 138 2.10 -3.55 1.17
CA SER A 138 1.08 -2.73 1.84
C SER A 138 0.93 -1.35 1.22
N VAL A 139 1.99 -0.72 0.75
CA VAL A 139 1.95 0.60 0.10
C VAL A 139 1.16 0.51 -1.20
N THR A 140 1.35 -0.54 -1.99
CA THR A 140 0.56 -0.79 -3.20
C THR A 140 -0.89 -1.17 -2.87
N GLN A 141 -1.14 -1.88 -1.77
CA GLN A 141 -2.49 -2.14 -1.28
C GLN A 141 -3.21 -0.82 -0.94
N GLY A 142 -2.47 0.16 -0.43
CA GLY A 142 -2.95 1.48 -0.07
C GLY A 142 -2.92 1.77 1.44
N ALA A 143 -2.04 1.10 2.19
CA ALA A 143 -1.87 1.38 3.61
C ALA A 143 -1.59 2.86 3.85
N GLY A 144 -2.29 3.45 4.81
CA GLY A 144 -2.21 4.87 5.13
C GLY A 144 -3.12 5.78 4.28
N ALA A 145 -3.72 5.27 3.20
CA ALA A 145 -4.67 6.04 2.38
C ALA A 145 -6.11 5.87 2.86
N ILE A 146 -6.88 6.94 2.90
CA ILE A 146 -8.29 6.94 3.29
C ILE A 146 -9.11 7.72 2.26
N PRO A 147 -9.98 7.07 1.47
CA PRO A 147 -10.21 5.61 1.34
C PRO A 147 -9.06 4.86 0.67
N ILE A 148 -8.78 3.65 1.14
CA ILE A 148 -7.65 2.81 0.69
C ILE A 148 -7.66 2.49 -0.82
N HIS A 149 -8.80 2.54 -1.45
CA HIS A 149 -8.92 2.18 -2.86
C HIS A 149 -8.73 3.34 -3.83
N THR A 150 -9.01 4.57 -3.41
CA THR A 150 -9.04 5.76 -4.27
C THR A 150 -7.98 6.80 -3.91
N GLU A 151 -7.45 6.77 -2.68
CA GLU A 151 -6.43 7.73 -2.25
C GLU A 151 -5.01 7.16 -2.28
N CYS A 152 -4.85 5.85 -2.56
CA CYS A 152 -3.52 5.24 -2.68
C CYS A 152 -2.78 5.69 -3.95
N TYR A 153 -1.45 5.65 -3.90
CA TYR A 153 -0.60 6.08 -5.01
C TYR A 153 -0.92 5.37 -6.33
N ALA A 154 -1.25 4.08 -6.25
CA ALA A 154 -1.54 3.26 -7.43
C ALA A 154 -2.77 3.78 -8.18
N TYR A 155 -3.84 4.12 -7.46
CA TYR A 155 -5.04 4.67 -8.08
C TYR A 155 -4.82 6.12 -8.55
N LYS A 156 -4.15 6.96 -7.76
CA LYS A 156 -3.83 8.34 -8.15
C LYS A 156 -2.95 8.40 -9.40
N SER A 157 -1.92 7.58 -9.49
CA SER A 157 -1.07 7.55 -10.68
C SER A 157 -1.81 6.98 -11.90
N PHE A 158 -2.70 5.99 -11.72
CA PHE A 158 -3.60 5.54 -12.76
C PHE A 158 -4.50 6.68 -13.26
N GLN A 159 -5.16 7.42 -12.35
CA GLN A 159 -6.00 8.57 -12.72
C GLN A 159 -5.22 9.64 -13.49
N LEU A 160 -3.99 9.95 -13.03
CA LEU A 160 -3.11 10.91 -13.72
C LEU A 160 -2.76 10.45 -15.13
N PHE A 161 -2.44 9.16 -15.30
CA PHE A 161 -2.19 8.59 -16.63
C PHE A 161 -3.43 8.67 -17.51
N GLN A 162 -4.58 8.28 -16.99
CA GLN A 162 -5.87 8.34 -17.69
C GLN A 162 -6.20 9.78 -18.12
N ASN A 163 -6.13 10.74 -17.19
CA ASN A 163 -6.44 12.14 -17.47
C ASN A 163 -5.49 12.75 -18.51
N ARG A 164 -4.22 12.34 -18.53
CA ARG A 164 -3.21 12.91 -19.39
C ARG A 164 -3.13 12.27 -20.79
N PHE A 165 -3.44 10.99 -20.89
CA PHE A 165 -3.14 10.22 -22.10
C PHE A 165 -4.34 9.46 -22.68
N SER A 166 -5.45 9.33 -21.93
CA SER A 166 -6.66 8.69 -22.44
C SER A 166 -7.49 9.68 -23.28
N THR A 167 -8.11 9.16 -24.32
CA THR A 167 -9.05 9.92 -25.16
C THR A 167 -10.50 9.52 -24.96
N GLN A 168 -10.77 8.30 -24.42
CA GLN A 168 -12.10 7.70 -24.33
C GLN A 168 -12.28 6.83 -23.07
N ASN A 169 -11.64 7.17 -21.97
CA ASN A 169 -11.59 6.32 -20.76
C ASN A 169 -11.11 4.88 -21.05
N ASN A 170 -10.17 4.75 -21.99
CA ASN A 170 -9.65 3.50 -22.50
C ASN A 170 -8.49 2.92 -21.66
N VAL A 171 -8.37 3.32 -20.39
CA VAL A 171 -7.33 2.83 -19.50
C VAL A 171 -7.95 1.96 -18.40
N ARG A 172 -7.44 0.74 -18.26
CA ARG A 172 -7.85 -0.22 -17.23
C ARG A 172 -6.85 -0.23 -16.07
N PHE A 173 -7.36 -0.51 -14.90
CA PHE A 173 -6.60 -0.52 -13.64
C PHE A 173 -6.61 -1.89 -12.98
N ILE A 174 -5.43 -2.42 -12.67
CA ILE A 174 -5.25 -3.64 -11.88
C ILE A 174 -4.39 -3.30 -10.67
N LYS A 175 -4.95 -3.50 -9.47
CA LYS A 175 -4.23 -3.35 -8.21
C LYS A 175 -4.05 -4.71 -7.54
N ALA A 176 -2.80 -5.13 -7.42
CA ALA A 176 -2.36 -6.40 -6.85
C ALA A 176 -1.41 -6.16 -5.66
N GLY A 177 -1.77 -5.24 -4.77
CA GLY A 177 -1.08 -5.00 -3.50
C GLY A 177 -1.61 -5.92 -2.41
N VAL A 178 -0.72 -6.56 -1.66
CA VAL A 178 -1.05 -7.40 -0.48
C VAL A 178 -0.10 -7.03 0.66
N GLY A 179 -0.66 -6.51 1.75
CA GLY A 179 0.11 -6.05 2.91
C GLY A 179 0.98 -7.13 3.53
N GLY A 180 2.17 -6.74 3.97
CA GLY A 180 3.11 -7.63 4.66
C GLY A 180 3.75 -8.71 3.76
N THR A 181 3.64 -8.62 2.44
CA THR A 181 4.18 -9.64 1.54
C THR A 181 5.41 -9.15 0.78
N PRO A 182 6.51 -9.93 0.75
CA PRO A 182 7.71 -9.63 -0.02
C PRO A 182 7.54 -9.96 -1.52
N SER A 183 8.53 -9.58 -2.32
CA SER A 183 8.57 -9.84 -3.77
C SER A 183 8.54 -11.32 -4.12
N GLU A 184 8.99 -12.20 -3.23
CA GLU A 184 8.87 -13.64 -3.37
C GLU A 184 7.42 -14.07 -3.57
N LEU A 185 6.53 -13.66 -2.66
CA LEU A 185 5.08 -13.88 -2.83
C LEU A 185 4.52 -13.12 -4.03
N GLY A 186 5.04 -11.92 -4.31
CA GLY A 186 4.70 -11.16 -5.52
C GLY A 186 4.94 -11.96 -6.79
N MET A 187 6.09 -12.62 -6.89
CA MET A 187 6.46 -13.46 -8.03
C MET A 187 5.54 -14.68 -8.18
N ILE A 188 5.21 -15.35 -7.07
CA ILE A 188 4.33 -16.54 -7.07
C ILE A 188 2.90 -16.17 -7.48
N ARG A 189 2.34 -15.08 -6.94
CA ARG A 189 0.95 -14.67 -7.16
C ARG A 189 0.73 -13.82 -8.42
N PHE A 190 1.79 -13.47 -9.17
CA PHE A 190 1.71 -12.58 -10.33
C PHE A 190 0.67 -13.03 -11.36
N ASP A 191 0.68 -14.33 -11.74
CA ASP A 191 -0.24 -14.85 -12.74
C ASP A 191 -1.70 -14.76 -12.27
N ARG A 192 -1.95 -15.11 -11.00
CA ARG A 192 -3.30 -15.06 -10.42
C ARG A 192 -3.80 -13.63 -10.25
N ASP A 193 -2.97 -12.70 -9.77
CA ASP A 193 -3.42 -11.38 -9.32
C ASP A 193 -3.32 -10.31 -10.41
N VAL A 194 -2.38 -10.46 -11.34
CA VAL A 194 -2.11 -9.49 -12.41
C VAL A 194 -2.60 -10.00 -13.76
N LEU A 195 -2.23 -11.22 -14.18
CA LEU A 195 -2.64 -11.75 -15.48
C LEU A 195 -4.06 -12.31 -15.47
N ARG A 196 -4.54 -12.79 -14.30
CA ARG A 196 -5.90 -13.31 -14.13
C ARG A 196 -6.27 -14.26 -15.28
N GLU A 197 -7.51 -14.17 -15.76
CA GLU A 197 -8.03 -14.96 -16.89
C GLU A 197 -7.76 -14.29 -18.23
N GLY A 198 -6.52 -13.86 -18.50
CA GLY A 198 -6.12 -13.35 -19.80
C GLY A 198 -5.83 -11.84 -19.87
N GLU A 199 -5.72 -11.16 -18.72
CA GLU A 199 -5.32 -9.76 -18.69
C GLU A 199 -3.90 -9.57 -19.25
N ARG A 200 -3.72 -8.52 -20.03
CA ARG A 200 -2.45 -8.19 -20.69
C ARG A 200 -2.02 -6.77 -20.36
N PRO A 201 -1.41 -6.55 -19.18
CA PRO A 201 -0.96 -5.22 -18.80
C PRO A 201 0.05 -4.66 -19.81
N ASP A 202 -0.10 -3.39 -20.16
CA ASP A 202 0.85 -2.65 -21.00
C ASP A 202 1.97 -2.03 -20.14
N ILE A 203 1.66 -1.67 -18.90
CA ILE A 203 2.61 -1.15 -17.93
C ILE A 203 2.42 -1.91 -16.62
N VAL A 204 3.51 -2.37 -16.01
CA VAL A 204 3.53 -2.98 -14.68
C VAL A 204 4.44 -2.18 -13.76
N VAL A 205 3.87 -1.65 -12.68
CA VAL A 205 4.61 -0.99 -11.60
C VAL A 205 4.88 -2.03 -10.52
N ILE A 206 6.14 -2.18 -10.11
CA ILE A 206 6.61 -3.14 -9.11
C ILE A 206 7.14 -2.38 -7.89
N GLU A 207 6.54 -2.62 -6.72
CA GLU A 207 6.86 -1.93 -5.47
C GLU A 207 7.00 -2.94 -4.31
N PHE A 208 8.22 -3.14 -3.81
CA PHE A 208 8.51 -4.00 -2.66
C PHE A 208 9.64 -3.46 -1.77
N ALA A 209 10.07 -2.22 -1.98
CA ALA A 209 11.24 -1.65 -1.32
C ALA A 209 11.13 -1.60 0.22
N VAL A 210 9.93 -1.62 0.78
CA VAL A 210 9.69 -1.66 2.23
C VAL A 210 9.18 -3.02 2.73
N ASN A 211 9.17 -4.04 1.88
CA ASN A 211 8.65 -5.36 2.21
C ASN A 211 9.69 -6.49 2.11
N ASP A 212 10.78 -6.26 1.39
CA ASP A 212 11.77 -7.31 1.04
C ASP A 212 12.85 -7.54 2.13
N GLU A 213 12.67 -7.03 3.35
CA GLU A 213 13.59 -7.33 4.44
C GLU A 213 13.59 -8.82 4.77
N GLY A 214 12.40 -9.43 4.79
CA GLY A 214 12.20 -10.87 5.02
C GLY A 214 12.45 -11.75 3.80
N ASP A 215 12.84 -11.19 2.65
CA ASP A 215 13.22 -11.98 1.47
C ASP A 215 14.57 -12.64 1.68
N GLU A 216 14.55 -13.96 1.95
CA GLU A 216 15.76 -14.77 2.15
C GLU A 216 16.64 -14.81 0.90
N THR A 217 16.07 -14.57 -0.28
CA THR A 217 16.80 -14.58 -1.56
C THR A 217 17.58 -13.28 -1.80
N LYS A 218 17.40 -12.26 -0.95
CA LYS A 218 18.08 -10.97 -1.00
C LYS A 218 18.00 -10.27 -2.37
N GLY A 219 16.80 -10.29 -2.98
CA GLY A 219 16.51 -9.62 -4.24
C GLY A 219 16.45 -10.54 -5.46
N VAL A 220 16.83 -11.83 -5.35
CA VAL A 220 16.71 -12.78 -6.49
C VAL A 220 15.24 -12.98 -6.89
N CYS A 221 14.32 -13.07 -5.93
CA CYS A 221 12.89 -13.15 -6.23
C CYS A 221 12.35 -11.87 -6.86
N TYR A 222 12.81 -10.71 -6.42
CA TYR A 222 12.49 -9.43 -7.05
C TYR A 222 12.92 -9.39 -8.51
N GLU A 223 14.18 -9.77 -8.80
CA GLU A 223 14.67 -9.89 -10.16
C GLU A 223 13.86 -10.90 -10.98
N SER A 224 13.53 -12.05 -10.38
CA SER A 224 12.73 -13.09 -11.04
C SER A 224 11.36 -12.59 -11.45
N LEU A 225 10.69 -11.78 -10.60
CA LEU A 225 9.43 -11.11 -10.93
C LEU A 225 9.61 -10.14 -12.10
N VAL A 226 10.63 -9.29 -12.06
CA VAL A 226 10.96 -8.34 -13.14
C VAL A 226 11.18 -9.09 -14.45
N ARG A 227 12.01 -10.14 -14.44
CA ARG A 227 12.27 -10.98 -15.62
C ARG A 227 11.02 -11.67 -16.14
N LYS A 228 10.16 -12.16 -15.25
CA LYS A 228 8.88 -12.77 -15.61
C LYS A 228 8.04 -11.78 -16.42
N VAL A 229 7.91 -10.54 -15.95
CA VAL A 229 7.15 -9.49 -16.65
C VAL A 229 7.80 -9.14 -18.00
N LEU A 230 9.11 -8.93 -18.02
CA LEU A 230 9.84 -8.57 -19.26
C LEU A 230 9.76 -9.62 -20.35
N LYS A 231 9.60 -10.90 -19.97
CA LYS A 231 9.50 -12.05 -20.90
C LYS A 231 8.09 -12.27 -21.45
N LEU A 232 7.06 -11.59 -20.93
CA LEU A 232 5.71 -11.74 -21.47
C LEU A 232 5.67 -11.45 -22.98
N PRO A 233 4.92 -12.21 -23.78
CA PRO A 233 4.94 -12.11 -25.24
C PRO A 233 4.62 -10.72 -25.78
N TRP A 234 3.75 -9.97 -25.11
CA TRP A 234 3.35 -8.61 -25.51
C TRP A 234 4.28 -7.50 -24.98
N LYS A 235 5.36 -7.89 -24.27
CA LYS A 235 6.44 -6.98 -23.86
C LYS A 235 5.99 -5.73 -23.09
N PRO A 236 5.32 -5.86 -21.95
CA PRO A 236 4.89 -4.70 -21.18
C PRO A 236 6.07 -3.84 -20.73
N ALA A 237 5.81 -2.58 -20.46
CA ALA A 237 6.75 -1.73 -19.74
C ALA A 237 6.81 -2.15 -18.25
N VAL A 238 7.99 -2.04 -17.65
CA VAL A 238 8.19 -2.23 -16.22
C VAL A 238 8.67 -0.90 -15.64
N VAL A 239 8.08 -0.48 -14.53
CA VAL A 239 8.53 0.66 -13.72
C VAL A 239 8.79 0.14 -12.31
N LEU A 240 9.97 0.43 -11.77
CA LEU A 240 10.31 0.09 -10.40
C LEU A 240 10.04 1.29 -9.50
N LEU A 241 9.25 1.09 -8.46
CA LEU A 241 8.94 2.11 -7.48
C LEU A 241 9.55 1.71 -6.14
N PHE A 242 10.36 2.61 -5.58
CA PHE A 242 10.97 2.46 -4.25
C PHE A 242 10.26 3.37 -3.28
N SER A 243 9.29 2.80 -2.56
CA SER A 243 8.64 3.45 -1.42
C SER A 243 9.58 3.55 -0.23
N VAL A 244 9.21 4.33 0.77
CA VAL A 244 10.00 4.57 1.98
C VAL A 244 9.08 4.64 3.20
N PHE A 245 9.54 4.19 4.35
CA PHE A 245 8.88 4.43 5.63
C PHE A 245 9.23 5.83 6.19
N ALA A 246 8.43 6.29 7.13
CA ALA A 246 8.60 7.60 7.76
C ALA A 246 9.94 7.79 8.51
N ASN A 247 10.66 6.71 8.80
CA ASN A 247 11.99 6.69 9.39
C ASN A 247 13.11 6.60 8.33
N ASP A 248 12.82 6.97 7.07
CA ASP A 248 13.74 6.93 5.93
C ASP A 248 14.26 5.53 5.57
N TRP A 249 13.62 4.48 6.08
CA TRP A 249 14.05 3.12 5.82
C TRP A 249 13.42 2.55 4.55
N ASN A 250 14.26 1.99 3.69
CA ASN A 250 13.86 1.14 2.57
C ASN A 250 15.03 0.26 2.09
N LEU A 251 14.80 -0.57 1.09
CA LEU A 251 15.78 -1.46 0.49
C LEU A 251 16.14 -1.06 -0.95
N GLN A 252 16.03 0.22 -1.29
CA GLN A 252 16.35 0.73 -2.63
C GLN A 252 17.73 0.26 -3.10
N GLU A 253 18.77 0.37 -2.27
CA GLU A 253 20.13 0.00 -2.65
C GLU A 253 20.30 -1.49 -2.94
N ARG A 254 19.48 -2.35 -2.32
CA ARG A 254 19.45 -3.80 -2.63
C ARG A 254 18.78 -4.08 -3.97
N LEU A 255 17.71 -3.36 -4.30
CA LEU A 255 16.84 -3.64 -5.44
C LEU A 255 17.22 -2.86 -6.70
N ARG A 256 17.87 -1.69 -6.54
CA ARG A 256 18.33 -0.84 -7.63
C ARG A 256 19.16 -1.54 -8.70
N PRO A 257 20.10 -2.45 -8.36
CA PRO A 257 20.89 -3.15 -9.37
C PRO A 257 20.06 -3.90 -10.42
N VAL A 258 18.84 -4.32 -10.06
CA VAL A 258 17.91 -4.93 -11.03
C VAL A 258 17.46 -3.93 -12.08
N GLY A 259 17.12 -2.71 -11.66
CA GLY A 259 16.75 -1.64 -12.58
C GLY A 259 17.91 -1.22 -13.49
N ASP A 260 19.11 -1.10 -12.93
CA ASP A 260 20.33 -0.78 -13.67
C ASP A 260 20.62 -1.85 -14.72
N LEU A 261 20.55 -3.15 -14.35
CA LEU A 261 20.85 -4.29 -15.24
C LEU A 261 19.89 -4.35 -16.45
N TYR A 262 18.62 -4.09 -16.24
CA TYR A 262 17.59 -4.20 -17.29
C TYR A 262 17.24 -2.85 -17.93
N ASP A 263 17.96 -1.78 -17.59
CA ASP A 263 17.76 -0.42 -18.10
C ASP A 263 16.29 0.05 -17.92
N LEU A 264 15.77 -0.11 -16.68
CA LEU A 264 14.36 0.17 -16.35
C LEU A 264 14.18 1.56 -15.73
N PRO A 265 13.06 2.21 -16.00
CA PRO A 265 12.66 3.40 -15.25
C PRO A 265 12.52 3.08 -13.76
N MET A 266 13.17 3.90 -12.92
CA MET A 266 13.13 3.80 -11.47
C MET A 266 12.67 5.10 -10.83
N VAL A 267 11.70 5.01 -9.92
CA VAL A 267 11.17 6.13 -9.15
C VAL A 267 11.47 5.88 -7.67
N SER A 268 12.07 6.86 -7.01
CA SER A 268 12.44 6.82 -5.60
C SER A 268 11.63 7.84 -4.79
N ILE A 269 10.81 7.36 -3.89
CA ILE A 269 10.15 8.23 -2.92
C ILE A 269 11.17 8.71 -1.87
N LEU A 270 12.12 7.84 -1.47
CA LEU A 270 13.20 8.22 -0.55
C LEU A 270 13.93 9.47 -1.03
N ASN A 271 14.44 9.46 -2.27
CA ASN A 271 15.19 10.59 -2.82
C ASN A 271 14.31 11.84 -3.02
N ALA A 272 13.00 11.65 -3.21
CA ALA A 272 12.06 12.77 -3.33
C ALA A 272 11.89 13.50 -2.00
N VAL A 273 11.60 12.77 -0.92
CA VAL A 273 11.07 13.36 0.32
C VAL A 273 12.12 13.57 1.41
N THR A 274 13.13 12.69 1.55
CA THR A 274 14.11 12.78 2.64
C THR A 274 14.83 14.13 2.73
N PRO A 275 15.28 14.76 1.63
CA PRO A 275 15.94 16.06 1.71
C PRO A 275 15.07 17.20 2.25
N GLN A 276 13.79 16.99 2.46
CA GLN A 276 12.87 17.99 3.02
C GLN A 276 12.77 17.90 4.55
N PHE A 277 13.24 16.81 5.13
CA PHE A 277 13.17 16.54 6.57
C PHE A 277 14.52 16.68 7.28
N SER A 278 15.58 17.04 6.56
CA SER A 278 16.96 17.26 7.07
C SER A 278 17.24 18.70 7.44
#